data_6334a812ab9a7c4f552f97e3c6e19c26
#
_entry.id   6334a812ab9a7c4f552f97e3c6e19c26
#
_cell.length_a   1.000
_cell.length_b   1.000
_cell.length_c   1.000
_cell.angle_alpha   90.00
_cell.angle_beta   90.00
_cell.angle_gamma   90.00
#
_symmetry.space_group_name_H-M   'P 1'
#
loop_
_entity.id
_entity.type
_entity.pdbx_description
1 polymer ?
#
loop_
_entity_poly.entity_id
_entity_poly.type
_entity_poly.pdbx_seq_one_letter_code
_entity_poly.pdbx_strand_id
1 'polypeptide(L)'
;RSSIYERLLRRIMNKKVALFLVVLMFTVSLSGCLRNGKGDGELDMINRPPEDVDSEDYNVLYIGHSFGRHFAKLLEDYAHTSGISNHAAYAQFSGGPNGAPDALWADEADSERIKEFLDTGEIDVLIMICCSIEFIESGAQSDEAIWNFTEYALDRNANTRIGLALPWKDYPEDYDNASEFRDGADEAYRSWASLGTNLSSDYPDADIFTFHHGAIAYELREMFEAGELEGDIEKLSGPKPTSIFTDAKGHAGQLTIDTGTLVWLHAVHGFEPLDMPEFTQWDTDIRVIADSVLNEQNQ
;
A
#
# COMPACT_ATOMS: atom_id res chain seq x y z
N ARG A 1 20.06 21.63 31.70
CA ARG A 1 19.61 22.57 30.65
C ARG A 1 20.63 22.48 29.51
N SER A 2 20.50 21.53 28.57
CA SER A 2 21.30 21.52 27.35
C SER A 2 20.76 22.64 26.46
N SER A 3 21.63 23.51 26.03
CA SER A 3 21.32 24.70 25.23
C SER A 3 20.69 24.28 23.89
N ILE A 4 19.69 25.03 23.42
CA ILE A 4 19.09 24.93 22.09
C ILE A 4 20.21 24.91 21.02
N TYR A 5 21.31 25.57 21.28
CA TYR A 5 22.51 25.62 20.43
C TYR A 5 23.20 24.25 20.25
N GLU A 6 23.26 23.43 21.29
CA GLU A 6 23.84 22.07 21.17
C GLU A 6 22.97 21.11 20.36
N ARG A 7 21.64 21.26 20.43
CA ARG A 7 20.72 20.47 19.61
C ARG A 7 20.79 20.87 18.14
N LEU A 8 20.93 22.17 17.85
CA LEU A 8 21.09 22.67 16.48
C LEU A 8 22.43 22.20 15.87
N LEU A 9 23.53 22.24 16.64
CA LEU A 9 24.83 21.75 16.20
C LEU A 9 24.84 20.24 15.92
N ARG A 10 24.18 19.44 16.73
CA ARG A 10 24.06 17.98 16.49
C ARG A 10 23.28 17.71 15.22
N ARG A 11 22.21 18.46 14.96
CA ARG A 11 21.38 18.34 13.75
C ARG A 11 22.14 18.72 12.47
N ILE A 12 22.98 19.75 12.53
CA ILE A 12 23.82 20.20 11.41
C ILE A 12 25.00 19.25 11.16
N MET A 13 25.59 18.70 12.23
CA MET A 13 26.69 17.72 12.10
C MET A 13 26.20 16.41 11.51
N ASN A 14 25.03 15.90 11.91
CA ASN A 14 24.48 14.67 11.36
C ASN A 14 24.13 14.80 9.87
N LYS A 15 23.59 15.95 9.43
CA LYS A 15 23.34 16.20 8.00
C LYS A 15 24.62 16.27 7.17
N LYS A 16 25.71 16.82 7.71
CA LYS A 16 27.00 16.89 6.99
C LYS A 16 27.70 15.53 6.91
N VAL A 17 27.56 14.69 7.92
CA VAL A 17 28.10 13.32 7.92
C VAL A 17 27.32 12.44 6.96
N ALA A 18 25.99 12.54 6.92
CA ALA A 18 25.15 11.84 5.96
C ALA A 18 25.48 12.24 4.51
N LEU A 19 25.63 13.53 4.24
CA LEU A 19 26.00 14.01 2.91
C LEU A 19 27.41 13.55 2.48
N PHE A 20 28.35 13.43 3.42
CA PHE A 20 29.72 12.97 3.12
C PHE A 20 29.78 11.48 2.83
N LEU A 21 28.94 10.67 3.50
CA LEU A 21 28.82 9.23 3.25
C LEU A 21 28.15 8.96 1.89
N VAL A 22 27.14 9.72 1.52
CA VAL A 22 26.47 9.62 0.20
C VAL A 22 27.47 9.94 -0.93
N VAL A 23 28.28 10.99 -0.79
CA VAL A 23 29.29 11.35 -1.81
C VAL A 23 30.43 10.29 -1.90
N LEU A 24 30.76 9.59 -0.81
CA LEU A 24 31.78 8.53 -0.84
C LEU A 24 31.29 7.24 -1.50
N MET A 25 29.99 6.94 -1.44
CA MET A 25 29.39 5.79 -2.13
C MET A 25 29.30 5.97 -3.65
N PHE A 26 29.19 7.22 -4.13
CA PHE A 26 29.11 7.49 -5.58
C PHE A 26 30.45 7.42 -6.32
N THR A 27 31.60 7.33 -5.64
CA THR A 27 32.92 7.30 -6.29
C THR A 27 33.50 5.90 -6.53
N VAL A 28 32.83 4.82 -6.14
CA VAL A 28 33.36 3.44 -6.27
C VAL A 28 32.63 2.61 -7.36
N SER A 29 31.61 3.15 -8.05
CA SER A 29 30.81 2.37 -9.03
C SER A 29 30.88 2.91 -10.46
N LEU A 30 32.09 3.26 -10.96
CA LEU A 30 32.30 3.59 -12.36
C LEU A 30 33.29 2.63 -13.01
N SER A 31 32.94 1.34 -13.05
CA SER A 31 33.59 0.37 -13.94
C SER A 31 32.67 -0.83 -14.14
N GLY A 32 31.88 -0.80 -15.19
CA GLY A 32 31.11 -1.96 -15.60
C GLY A 32 29.98 -1.66 -16.56
N CYS A 33 30.28 -1.76 -17.84
CA CYS A 33 29.37 -2.05 -18.95
C CYS A 33 28.08 -1.25 -19.10
N LEU A 34 28.11 -0.31 -20.01
CA LEU A 34 26.96 0.16 -20.77
C LEU A 34 26.18 -1.05 -21.34
N ARG A 35 25.11 -1.43 -20.67
CA ARG A 35 24.05 -2.23 -21.25
C ARG A 35 22.84 -1.30 -21.35
N ASN A 36 22.55 -0.83 -22.57
CA ASN A 36 21.28 -0.24 -22.91
C ASN A 36 20.18 -1.29 -22.65
N GLY A 37 19.65 -1.31 -21.46
CA GLY A 37 18.44 -2.02 -21.08
C GLY A 37 17.43 -0.95 -20.67
N LYS A 38 16.35 -0.88 -21.42
CA LYS A 38 15.21 0.00 -21.23
C LYS A 38 14.73 -0.08 -19.78
N GLY A 39 14.50 1.07 -19.17
CA GLY A 39 13.93 1.22 -17.82
C GLY A 39 12.39 1.03 -17.80
N ASP A 40 11.89 0.05 -18.53
CA ASP A 40 10.45 -0.19 -18.67
C ASP A 40 9.97 -1.29 -17.70
N GLY A 41 10.85 -2.05 -17.01
CA GLY A 41 10.47 -3.19 -16.18
C GLY A 41 10.05 -2.84 -14.75
N GLU A 42 10.46 -1.68 -14.23
CA GLU A 42 10.18 -1.29 -12.83
C GLU A 42 8.76 -0.72 -12.67
N LEU A 43 8.23 -0.08 -13.72
CA LEU A 43 6.87 0.46 -13.74
C LEU A 43 5.81 -0.62 -14.02
N ASP A 44 6.16 -1.68 -14.74
CA ASP A 44 5.24 -2.79 -15.07
C ASP A 44 4.80 -3.62 -13.83
N MET A 45 5.50 -3.51 -12.69
CA MET A 45 5.14 -4.18 -11.44
C MET A 45 4.14 -3.38 -10.59
N ILE A 46 3.89 -2.13 -10.97
CA ILE A 46 3.03 -1.19 -10.27
C ILE A 46 1.61 -1.39 -10.78
N ASN A 47 0.67 -1.77 -9.91
CA ASN A 47 -0.75 -2.01 -10.23
C ASN A 47 -0.99 -2.95 -11.42
N ARG A 48 -0.14 -3.94 -11.59
CA ARG A 48 -0.34 -4.94 -12.63
C ARG A 48 -1.60 -5.75 -12.32
N PRO A 49 -2.65 -5.66 -13.15
CA PRO A 49 -3.75 -6.59 -13.03
C PRO A 49 -3.25 -8.00 -13.29
N PRO A 50 -3.88 -9.03 -12.72
CA PRO A 50 -3.48 -10.41 -12.95
C PRO A 50 -3.45 -10.72 -14.45
N GLU A 51 -2.33 -11.26 -14.95
CA GLU A 51 -2.29 -11.81 -16.29
C GLU A 51 -3.05 -13.14 -16.29
N ASP A 52 -4.10 -13.26 -17.10
CA ASP A 52 -4.89 -14.47 -17.29
C ASP A 52 -5.63 -15.01 -16.06
N VAL A 53 -6.28 -14.14 -15.30
CA VAL A 53 -7.18 -14.60 -14.26
C VAL A 53 -8.55 -14.90 -14.86
N ASP A 54 -8.88 -16.18 -14.95
CA ASP A 54 -10.26 -16.59 -14.89
C ASP A 54 -10.78 -16.16 -13.51
N SER A 55 -11.47 -15.01 -13.46
CA SER A 55 -11.82 -14.22 -12.28
C SER A 55 -12.82 -14.90 -11.34
N GLU A 56 -12.83 -16.22 -11.25
CA GLU A 56 -13.99 -16.91 -10.69
C GLU A 56 -13.88 -17.22 -9.20
N ASP A 57 -12.70 -17.49 -8.65
CA ASP A 57 -12.63 -17.96 -7.25
C ASP A 57 -11.31 -17.58 -6.58
N TYR A 58 -11.30 -16.57 -5.69
CA TYR A 58 -10.13 -16.28 -4.88
C TYR A 58 -10.39 -16.43 -3.38
N ASN A 59 -9.55 -17.24 -2.73
CA ASN A 59 -9.34 -17.20 -1.31
C ASN A 59 -8.23 -16.22 -1.00
N VAL A 60 -8.56 -15.06 -0.48
CA VAL A 60 -7.60 -14.00 -0.23
C VAL A 60 -7.28 -13.89 1.25
N LEU A 61 -6.00 -13.99 1.61
CA LEU A 61 -5.51 -13.74 2.96
C LEU A 61 -4.91 -12.34 3.05
N TYR A 62 -5.47 -11.51 3.92
CA TYR A 62 -5.01 -10.16 4.21
C TYR A 62 -4.27 -10.13 5.54
N ILE A 63 -3.03 -9.68 5.54
CA ILE A 63 -2.26 -9.46 6.78
C ILE A 63 -1.77 -8.02 6.85
N GLY A 64 -1.79 -7.42 8.03
CA GLY A 64 -1.35 -6.03 8.17
C GLY A 64 -1.95 -5.26 9.32
N HIS A 65 -2.11 -3.97 9.13
CA HIS A 65 -2.65 -3.02 10.11
C HIS A 65 -3.96 -2.36 9.68
N SER A 66 -4.45 -1.42 10.49
CA SER A 66 -5.78 -0.80 10.35
C SER A 66 -6.00 -0.06 9.03
N PHE A 67 -4.96 0.44 8.36
CA PHE A 67 -5.09 1.19 7.10
C PHE A 67 -5.47 0.30 5.90
N GLY A 68 -5.28 -1.02 5.98
CA GLY A 68 -5.80 -1.97 4.99
C GLY A 68 -7.11 -2.66 5.38
N ARG A 69 -7.41 -2.68 6.69
CA ARG A 69 -8.49 -3.52 7.24
C ARG A 69 -9.87 -3.24 6.64
N HIS A 70 -10.18 -1.98 6.36
CA HIS A 70 -11.50 -1.59 5.86
C HIS A 70 -11.71 -2.03 4.42
N PHE A 71 -10.68 -1.90 3.59
CA PHE A 71 -10.69 -2.33 2.20
C PHE A 71 -10.85 -3.85 2.11
N ALA A 72 -10.02 -4.60 2.85
CA ALA A 72 -10.10 -6.06 2.93
C ALA A 72 -11.49 -6.58 3.30
N LYS A 73 -12.21 -5.87 4.19
CA LYS A 73 -13.57 -6.23 4.60
C LYS A 73 -14.64 -5.91 3.58
N LEU A 74 -14.44 -4.85 2.79
CA LEU A 74 -15.45 -4.38 1.83
C LEU A 74 -15.25 -5.02 0.46
N LEU A 75 -14.05 -5.57 0.19
CA LEU A 75 -13.70 -6.10 -1.11
C LEU A 75 -14.62 -7.27 -1.54
N GLU A 76 -15.04 -8.12 -0.61
CA GLU A 76 -15.99 -9.20 -0.89
C GLU A 76 -17.32 -8.69 -1.45
N ASP A 77 -17.88 -7.63 -0.85
CA ASP A 77 -19.14 -7.02 -1.32
C ASP A 77 -18.96 -6.38 -2.71
N TYR A 78 -17.81 -5.75 -2.96
CA TYR A 78 -17.48 -5.14 -4.26
C TYR A 78 -17.23 -6.20 -5.33
N ALA A 79 -16.55 -7.28 -5.01
CA ALA A 79 -16.36 -8.42 -5.91
C ALA A 79 -17.71 -9.01 -6.33
N HIS A 80 -18.59 -9.28 -5.36
CA HIS A 80 -19.94 -9.75 -5.67
C HIS A 80 -20.74 -8.76 -6.53
N THR A 81 -20.65 -7.45 -6.26
CA THR A 81 -21.33 -6.42 -7.03
C THR A 81 -20.80 -6.34 -8.47
N SER A 82 -19.50 -6.61 -8.67
CA SER A 82 -18.89 -6.69 -10.00
C SER A 82 -19.19 -7.98 -10.76
N GLY A 83 -19.87 -8.95 -10.11
CA GLY A 83 -20.22 -10.24 -10.71
C GLY A 83 -19.22 -11.36 -10.42
N ILE A 84 -18.20 -11.10 -9.60
CA ILE A 84 -17.25 -12.11 -9.12
C ILE A 84 -17.91 -12.89 -7.99
N SER A 85 -18.24 -14.18 -8.22
CA SER A 85 -19.15 -14.94 -7.36
C SER A 85 -18.47 -15.55 -6.13
N ASN A 86 -17.18 -15.83 -6.18
CA ASN A 86 -16.50 -16.64 -5.17
C ASN A 86 -15.23 -15.93 -4.67
N HIS A 87 -15.40 -14.79 -4.00
CA HIS A 87 -14.35 -14.16 -3.22
C HIS A 87 -14.53 -14.55 -1.75
N ALA A 88 -13.52 -15.21 -1.15
CA ALA A 88 -13.50 -15.49 0.28
C ALA A 88 -12.34 -14.74 0.94
N ALA A 89 -12.65 -13.98 2.00
CA ALA A 89 -11.71 -13.14 2.71
C ALA A 89 -11.30 -13.75 4.05
N TYR A 90 -9.99 -13.98 4.22
CA TYR A 90 -9.36 -14.33 5.49
C TYR A 90 -8.50 -13.17 5.95
N ALA A 91 -8.38 -12.92 7.25
CA ALA A 91 -7.63 -11.77 7.70
C ALA A 91 -6.95 -11.96 9.06
N GLN A 92 -5.71 -11.50 9.16
CA GLN A 92 -5.01 -11.29 10.42
C GLN A 92 -4.49 -9.85 10.47
N PHE A 93 -5.11 -9.03 11.34
CA PHE A 93 -4.76 -7.63 11.52
C PHE A 93 -4.38 -7.33 12.97
N SER A 94 -3.26 -6.66 13.15
CA SER A 94 -2.84 -6.11 14.45
C SER A 94 -2.78 -4.58 14.39
N GLY A 95 -2.78 -3.92 15.57
CA GLY A 95 -2.89 -2.46 15.66
C GLY A 95 -1.56 -1.74 15.45
N GLY A 96 -1.54 -0.70 14.64
CA GLY A 96 -0.37 0.17 14.44
C GLY A 96 0.88 -0.62 14.02
N PRO A 97 2.05 -0.38 14.64
CA PRO A 97 3.30 -1.08 14.30
C PRO A 97 3.25 -2.61 14.42
N ASN A 98 2.36 -3.13 15.29
CA ASN A 98 2.21 -4.58 15.46
C ASN A 98 1.59 -5.26 14.24
N GLY A 99 0.97 -4.51 13.32
CA GLY A 99 0.44 -5.04 12.08
C GLY A 99 1.44 -5.08 10.92
N ALA A 100 2.67 -4.62 11.11
CA ALA A 100 3.69 -4.77 10.10
C ALA A 100 4.11 -6.24 9.93
N PRO A 101 4.49 -6.69 8.73
CA PRO A 101 4.89 -8.07 8.49
C PRO A 101 5.92 -8.59 9.48
N ASP A 102 6.94 -7.79 9.82
CA ASP A 102 7.98 -8.16 10.78
C ASP A 102 7.42 -8.44 12.18
N ALA A 103 6.53 -7.58 12.66
CA ALA A 103 5.87 -7.75 13.94
C ALA A 103 4.89 -8.94 13.95
N LEU A 104 4.12 -9.14 12.87
CA LEU A 104 3.22 -10.28 12.71
C LEU A 104 3.98 -11.62 12.65
N TRP A 105 5.15 -11.64 12.01
CA TRP A 105 6.00 -12.82 11.96
C TRP A 105 6.61 -13.15 13.33
N ALA A 106 7.03 -12.14 14.08
CA ALA A 106 7.68 -12.27 15.38
C ALA A 106 6.69 -12.59 16.52
N ASP A 107 5.43 -12.18 16.43
CA ASP A 107 4.39 -12.52 17.39
C ASP A 107 3.90 -13.95 17.16
N GLU A 108 4.03 -14.81 18.17
CA GLU A 108 3.72 -16.24 18.05
C GLU A 108 2.25 -16.47 17.67
N ALA A 109 1.32 -15.75 18.30
CA ALA A 109 -0.12 -15.95 18.07
C ALA A 109 -0.56 -15.44 16.70
N ASP A 110 -0.08 -14.27 16.27
CA ASP A 110 -0.36 -13.70 14.94
C ASP A 110 0.26 -14.58 13.84
N SER A 111 1.52 -14.99 14.02
CA SER A 111 2.24 -15.85 13.08
C SER A 111 1.60 -17.23 12.93
N GLU A 112 1.22 -17.89 14.04
CA GLU A 112 0.53 -19.17 14.01
C GLU A 112 -0.81 -19.04 13.29
N ARG A 113 -1.59 -17.99 13.56
CA ARG A 113 -2.88 -17.76 12.92
C ARG A 113 -2.77 -17.56 11.41
N ILE A 114 -1.77 -16.79 10.95
CA ILE A 114 -1.48 -16.61 9.51
C ILE A 114 -1.10 -17.95 8.88
N LYS A 115 -0.22 -18.70 9.53
CA LYS A 115 0.22 -20.02 9.06
C LYS A 115 -0.91 -21.04 9.01
N GLU A 116 -1.86 -21.02 9.96
CA GLU A 116 -3.05 -21.86 9.91
C GLU A 116 -3.86 -21.67 8.62
N PHE A 117 -4.02 -20.42 8.14
CA PHE A 117 -4.67 -20.15 6.86
C PHE A 117 -3.85 -20.66 5.68
N LEU A 118 -2.53 -20.40 5.66
CA LEU A 118 -1.64 -20.82 4.59
C LEU A 118 -1.47 -22.34 4.52
N ASP A 119 -1.50 -23.04 5.67
CA ASP A 119 -1.36 -24.49 5.77
C ASP A 119 -2.53 -25.27 5.13
N THR A 120 -3.66 -24.59 4.85
CA THR A 120 -4.75 -25.19 4.05
C THR A 120 -4.32 -25.49 2.61
N GLY A 121 -3.35 -24.73 2.08
CA GLY A 121 -2.95 -24.79 0.68
C GLY A 121 -3.99 -24.20 -0.30
N GLU A 122 -5.04 -23.54 0.24
CA GLU A 122 -6.17 -23.01 -0.52
C GLU A 122 -6.10 -21.49 -0.72
N ILE A 123 -5.07 -20.81 -0.21
CA ILE A 123 -4.92 -19.38 -0.38
C ILE A 123 -4.38 -19.05 -1.77
N ASP A 124 -5.19 -18.36 -2.57
CA ASP A 124 -4.85 -17.96 -3.94
C ASP A 124 -4.09 -16.63 -3.98
N VAL A 125 -4.39 -15.72 -3.03
CA VAL A 125 -3.74 -14.41 -2.95
C VAL A 125 -3.39 -14.09 -1.50
N LEU A 126 -2.14 -13.76 -1.23
CA LEU A 126 -1.67 -13.20 0.05
C LEU A 126 -1.38 -11.72 -0.12
N ILE A 127 -2.14 -10.85 0.57
CA ILE A 127 -1.90 -9.41 0.59
C ILE A 127 -1.23 -9.01 1.90
N MET A 128 -0.03 -8.45 1.80
CA MET A 128 0.71 -7.86 2.92
C MET A 128 0.57 -6.33 2.89
N ILE A 129 -0.05 -5.77 3.93
CA ILE A 129 -0.30 -4.34 4.06
C ILE A 129 0.76 -3.78 5.00
N CYS A 130 1.72 -3.10 4.49
CA CYS A 130 2.77 -2.38 5.20
C CYS A 130 3.06 -1.09 4.49
N CYS A 131 3.75 -0.30 5.08
CA CYS A 131 3.82 0.32 6.40
C CYS A 131 3.59 1.79 6.14
N SER A 132 3.31 2.63 7.14
CA SER A 132 3.35 4.06 6.86
C SER A 132 4.75 4.44 6.37
N ILE A 133 4.84 5.47 5.55
CA ILE A 133 6.10 5.98 4.97
C ILE A 133 7.13 6.26 6.08
N GLU A 134 6.67 6.77 7.23
CA GLU A 134 7.50 7.05 8.40
C GLU A 134 8.19 5.81 8.96
N PHE A 135 7.56 4.63 8.87
CA PHE A 135 8.19 3.37 9.28
C PHE A 135 9.26 2.92 8.29
N ILE A 136 9.00 3.09 7.00
CA ILE A 136 9.97 2.78 5.93
C ILE A 136 11.20 3.68 6.10
N GLU A 137 11.01 5.00 6.23
CA GLU A 137 12.09 5.97 6.39
C GLU A 137 12.88 5.79 7.69
N SER A 138 12.24 5.36 8.77
CA SER A 138 12.92 5.16 10.06
C SER A 138 13.81 3.93 10.09
N GLY A 139 13.63 2.99 9.15
CA GLY A 139 14.31 1.69 9.16
C GLY A 139 13.99 0.86 10.41
N ALA A 140 12.86 1.15 11.06
CA ALA A 140 12.46 0.54 12.33
C ALA A 140 11.98 -0.90 12.18
N GLN A 141 11.76 -1.36 10.94
CA GLN A 141 11.29 -2.70 10.63
C GLN A 141 12.14 -3.35 9.56
N SER A 142 12.24 -4.67 9.63
CA SER A 142 12.92 -5.50 8.65
C SER A 142 11.93 -5.93 7.57
N ASP A 143 12.37 -5.93 6.32
CA ASP A 143 11.60 -6.49 5.21
C ASP A 143 11.69 -8.02 5.16
N GLU A 144 12.56 -8.64 5.97
CA GLU A 144 12.81 -10.10 5.98
C GLU A 144 11.53 -10.92 6.15
N ALA A 145 10.58 -10.44 6.94
CA ALA A 145 9.32 -11.13 7.14
C ALA A 145 8.43 -11.19 5.88
N ILE A 146 8.59 -10.27 4.94
CA ILE A 146 7.90 -10.33 3.63
C ILE A 146 8.40 -11.55 2.86
N TRP A 147 9.71 -11.81 2.84
CA TRP A 147 10.29 -13.02 2.26
C TRP A 147 9.83 -14.27 2.99
N ASN A 148 9.83 -14.25 4.32
CA ASN A 148 9.41 -15.40 5.13
C ASN A 148 7.96 -15.79 4.89
N PHE A 149 7.02 -14.82 4.82
CA PHE A 149 5.62 -15.10 4.50
C PHE A 149 5.45 -15.53 3.05
N THR A 150 6.19 -14.95 2.11
CA THR A 150 6.17 -15.34 0.70
C THR A 150 6.63 -16.78 0.53
N GLU A 151 7.80 -17.14 1.07
CA GLU A 151 8.30 -18.51 1.02
C GLU A 151 7.30 -19.49 1.66
N TYR A 152 6.77 -19.11 2.84
CA TYR A 152 5.81 -19.95 3.55
C TYR A 152 4.53 -20.19 2.74
N ALA A 153 4.00 -19.16 2.06
CA ALA A 153 2.82 -19.28 1.22
C ALA A 153 3.09 -20.15 -0.02
N LEU A 154 4.16 -19.87 -0.75
CA LEU A 154 4.53 -20.59 -1.99
C LEU A 154 4.87 -22.05 -1.74
N ASP A 155 5.42 -22.41 -0.58
CA ASP A 155 5.66 -23.80 -0.17
C ASP A 155 4.36 -24.61 0.00
N ARG A 156 3.20 -23.96 0.28
CA ARG A 156 1.90 -24.60 0.45
C ARG A 156 1.08 -24.59 -0.82
N ASN A 157 1.12 -23.49 -1.53
CA ASN A 157 0.49 -23.32 -2.83
C ASN A 157 1.41 -22.50 -3.74
N ALA A 158 2.11 -23.16 -4.66
CA ALA A 158 3.05 -22.52 -5.57
C ALA A 158 2.39 -21.49 -6.53
N ASN A 159 1.06 -21.50 -6.62
CA ASN A 159 0.29 -20.56 -7.43
C ASN A 159 -0.22 -19.36 -6.61
N THR A 160 0.08 -19.26 -5.31
CA THR A 160 -0.32 -18.11 -4.51
C THR A 160 0.30 -16.83 -5.09
N ARG A 161 -0.55 -15.87 -5.43
CA ARG A 161 -0.13 -14.52 -5.83
C ARG A 161 0.23 -13.71 -4.58
N ILE A 162 1.27 -12.91 -4.65
CA ILE A 162 1.77 -12.12 -3.52
C ILE A 162 1.59 -10.64 -3.81
N GLY A 163 0.71 -9.99 -3.06
CA GLY A 163 0.44 -8.57 -3.18
C GLY A 163 1.05 -7.75 -2.04
N LEU A 164 1.71 -6.65 -2.38
CA LEU A 164 2.26 -5.70 -1.43
C LEU A 164 1.48 -4.38 -1.52
N ALA A 165 0.69 -4.07 -0.48
CA ALA A 165 -0.19 -2.92 -0.45
C ALA A 165 0.42 -1.77 0.35
N LEU A 166 0.63 -0.60 -0.26
CA LEU A 166 1.16 0.60 0.39
C LEU A 166 0.03 1.55 0.79
N PRO A 167 -0.12 1.89 2.10
CA PRO A 167 -1.05 2.91 2.57
C PRO A 167 -0.48 4.32 2.42
N TRP A 168 -1.19 5.31 2.96
CA TRP A 168 -0.80 6.72 3.05
C TRP A 168 -0.06 7.03 4.36
N LYS A 169 0.47 8.25 4.46
CA LYS A 169 1.15 8.77 5.66
C LYS A 169 0.20 8.89 6.86
N ASP A 170 0.72 8.62 8.04
CA ASP A 170 0.05 8.90 9.31
C ASP A 170 -0.11 10.43 9.52
N TYR A 171 -1.05 10.81 10.38
CA TYR A 171 -1.27 12.18 10.87
C TYR A 171 -1.47 13.23 9.77
N PRO A 172 -2.49 13.06 8.91
CA PRO A 172 -2.73 13.99 7.79
C PRO A 172 -2.93 15.44 8.20
N GLU A 173 -3.37 15.73 9.44
CA GLU A 173 -3.53 17.09 9.96
C GLU A 173 -2.21 17.78 10.37
N ASP A 174 -1.10 17.05 10.46
CA ASP A 174 0.22 17.61 10.77
C ASP A 174 0.88 18.27 9.55
N TYR A 175 0.27 18.17 8.38
CA TYR A 175 0.70 18.80 7.12
C TYR A 175 -0.16 19.99 6.79
N ASP A 176 0.46 21.14 6.44
CA ASP A 176 -0.24 22.41 6.19
C ASP A 176 -1.21 22.35 5.01
N ASN A 177 -0.96 21.49 4.01
CA ASN A 177 -1.78 21.34 2.81
C ASN A 177 -1.60 19.97 2.13
N ALA A 178 -2.41 19.70 1.11
CA ALA A 178 -2.40 18.46 0.35
C ALA A 178 -1.05 18.17 -0.32
N SER A 179 -0.40 19.21 -0.89
CA SER A 179 0.91 19.07 -1.53
C SER A 179 1.99 18.62 -0.54
N GLU A 180 2.00 19.17 0.67
CA GLU A 180 2.93 18.77 1.72
C GLU A 180 2.62 17.34 2.23
N PHE A 181 1.34 16.98 2.32
CA PHE A 181 0.93 15.63 2.68
C PHE A 181 1.36 14.59 1.62
N ARG A 182 1.28 14.93 0.33
CA ARG A 182 1.71 14.07 -0.79
C ARG A 182 3.23 14.02 -0.95
N ASP A 183 3.98 15.04 -0.46
CA ASP A 183 5.42 15.12 -0.65
C ASP A 183 6.14 13.84 -0.20
N GLY A 184 7.00 13.29 -1.07
CA GLY A 184 7.69 12.03 -0.83
C GLY A 184 6.86 10.76 -1.02
N ALA A 185 5.54 10.84 -1.28
CA ALA A 185 4.70 9.65 -1.50
C ALA A 185 5.15 8.84 -2.72
N ASP A 186 5.49 9.53 -3.81
CA ASP A 186 5.95 8.86 -5.04
C ASP A 186 7.33 8.18 -4.86
N GLU A 187 8.23 8.77 -4.06
CA GLU A 187 9.52 8.16 -3.75
C GLU A 187 9.34 6.91 -2.87
N ALA A 188 8.47 6.99 -1.88
CA ALA A 188 8.13 5.84 -1.05
C ALA A 188 7.49 4.72 -1.87
N TYR A 189 6.62 5.06 -2.82
CA TYR A 189 6.00 4.08 -3.70
C TYR A 189 7.01 3.42 -4.63
N ARG A 190 7.93 4.18 -5.24
CA ARG A 190 9.04 3.59 -6.02
C ARG A 190 9.91 2.65 -5.18
N SER A 191 10.20 3.00 -3.94
CA SER A 191 10.93 2.12 -3.02
C SER A 191 10.16 0.84 -2.73
N TRP A 192 8.84 0.94 -2.59
CA TRP A 192 7.95 -0.19 -2.39
C TRP A 192 7.86 -1.09 -3.63
N ALA A 193 7.77 -0.51 -4.82
CA ALA A 193 7.82 -1.23 -6.09
C ALA A 193 9.17 -1.95 -6.30
N SER A 194 10.27 -1.29 -5.91
CA SER A 194 11.61 -1.91 -5.95
C SER A 194 11.71 -3.12 -5.00
N LEU A 195 11.04 -3.07 -3.85
CA LEU A 195 10.93 -4.22 -2.94
C LEU A 195 10.21 -5.39 -3.63
N GLY A 196 9.08 -5.13 -4.28
CA GLY A 196 8.35 -6.13 -5.09
C GLY A 196 9.22 -6.72 -6.21
N THR A 197 9.99 -5.87 -6.92
CA THR A 197 10.92 -6.31 -7.95
C THR A 197 12.01 -7.24 -7.41
N ASN A 198 12.57 -6.91 -6.23
CA ASN A 198 13.56 -7.75 -5.58
C ASN A 198 12.95 -9.10 -5.17
N LEU A 199 11.76 -9.09 -4.60
CA LEU A 199 11.04 -10.30 -4.22
C LEU A 199 10.75 -11.18 -5.45
N SER A 200 10.31 -10.60 -6.57
CA SER A 200 10.11 -11.33 -7.84
C SER A 200 11.41 -11.90 -8.42
N SER A 201 12.55 -11.24 -8.17
CA SER A 201 13.84 -11.78 -8.61
C SER A 201 14.24 -13.03 -7.85
N ASP A 202 13.85 -13.12 -6.57
CA ASP A 202 14.11 -14.28 -5.73
C ASP A 202 13.09 -15.42 -5.96
N TYR A 203 11.86 -15.07 -6.40
CA TYR A 203 10.77 -16.01 -6.72
C TYR A 203 10.26 -15.80 -8.15
N PRO A 204 11.06 -16.15 -9.18
CA PRO A 204 10.77 -15.79 -10.59
C PRO A 204 9.54 -16.50 -11.17
N ASP A 205 9.08 -17.56 -10.57
CA ASP A 205 7.89 -18.31 -10.98
C ASP A 205 6.60 -17.87 -10.27
N ALA A 206 6.71 -16.93 -9.31
CA ALA A 206 5.57 -16.42 -8.56
C ALA A 206 5.02 -15.13 -9.18
N ASP A 207 3.70 -14.95 -9.16
CA ASP A 207 3.06 -13.67 -9.49
C ASP A 207 3.11 -12.74 -8.27
N ILE A 208 4.01 -11.75 -8.33
CA ILE A 208 4.22 -10.76 -7.28
C ILE A 208 3.88 -9.38 -7.82
N PHE A 209 3.01 -8.67 -7.12
CA PHE A 209 2.54 -7.35 -7.52
C PHE A 209 2.55 -6.35 -6.36
N THR A 210 2.66 -5.07 -6.68
CA THR A 210 2.59 -3.98 -5.71
C THR A 210 1.52 -2.99 -6.11
N PHE A 211 0.84 -2.39 -5.15
CA PHE A 211 -0.13 -1.35 -5.41
C PHE A 211 -0.20 -0.33 -4.28
N HIS A 212 -0.49 0.91 -4.64
CA HIS A 212 -0.54 2.05 -3.73
C HIS A 212 -1.97 2.52 -3.51
N HIS A 213 -2.72 1.82 -2.67
CA HIS A 213 -4.07 2.27 -2.30
C HIS A 213 -4.06 3.58 -1.51
N GLY A 214 -2.93 3.94 -0.93
CA GLY A 214 -2.72 5.21 -0.24
C GLY A 214 -2.81 6.43 -1.13
N ALA A 215 -2.60 6.29 -2.43
CA ALA A 215 -2.72 7.39 -3.40
C ALA A 215 -4.11 8.05 -3.37
N ILE A 216 -5.16 7.26 -3.10
CA ILE A 216 -6.54 7.78 -2.93
C ILE A 216 -6.64 8.82 -1.81
N ALA A 217 -5.93 8.63 -0.69
CA ALA A 217 -6.00 9.58 0.43
C ALA A 217 -5.37 10.93 0.08
N TYR A 218 -4.31 10.92 -0.74
CA TYR A 218 -3.68 12.14 -1.24
C TYR A 218 -4.57 12.86 -2.22
N GLU A 219 -5.15 12.14 -3.19
CA GLU A 219 -6.05 12.68 -4.21
C GLU A 219 -7.29 13.31 -3.59
N LEU A 220 -7.98 12.58 -2.72
CA LEU A 220 -9.18 13.09 -2.05
C LEU A 220 -8.88 14.32 -1.17
N ARG A 221 -7.70 14.42 -0.57
CA ARG A 221 -7.32 15.64 0.15
C ARG A 221 -7.10 16.83 -0.79
N GLU A 222 -6.48 16.63 -1.94
CA GLU A 222 -6.32 17.68 -2.97
C GLU A 222 -7.68 18.18 -3.46
N MET A 223 -8.60 17.26 -3.79
CA MET A 223 -9.97 17.58 -4.20
C MET A 223 -10.75 18.32 -3.10
N PHE A 224 -10.58 17.91 -1.84
CA PHE A 224 -11.22 18.58 -0.70
C PHE A 224 -10.73 20.02 -0.54
N GLU A 225 -9.42 20.27 -0.61
CA GLU A 225 -8.83 21.62 -0.52
C GLU A 225 -9.19 22.49 -1.75
N ALA A 226 -9.43 21.87 -2.90
CA ALA A 226 -9.95 22.53 -4.11
C ALA A 226 -11.45 22.83 -4.06
N GLY A 227 -12.21 22.29 -3.10
CA GLY A 227 -13.66 22.43 -3.00
C GLY A 227 -14.43 21.52 -3.95
N GLU A 228 -13.80 20.49 -4.50
CA GLU A 228 -14.39 19.58 -5.48
C GLU A 228 -15.24 18.46 -4.85
N LEU A 229 -15.17 18.32 -3.51
CA LEU A 229 -15.95 17.35 -2.74
C LEU A 229 -17.09 18.00 -1.95
N GLU A 230 -17.54 19.23 -2.34
CA GLU A 230 -18.69 19.88 -1.72
C GLU A 230 -19.95 19.03 -1.91
N GLY A 231 -20.62 18.68 -0.80
CA GLY A 231 -21.79 17.78 -0.79
C GLY A 231 -21.47 16.41 -0.20
N ASP A 232 -20.28 15.88 -0.45
CA ASP A 232 -19.84 14.58 0.08
C ASP A 232 -19.03 14.72 1.37
N ILE A 233 -18.10 15.69 1.43
CA ILE A 233 -17.12 15.85 2.51
C ILE A 233 -17.23 17.25 3.12
N GLU A 234 -17.43 17.28 4.45
CA GLU A 234 -17.49 18.50 5.25
C GLU A 234 -16.15 18.84 5.92
N LYS A 235 -15.33 17.84 6.20
CA LYS A 235 -14.10 17.97 7.01
C LYS A 235 -12.99 17.07 6.52
N LEU A 236 -11.76 17.51 6.75
CA LEU A 236 -10.59 16.66 6.55
C LEU A 236 -10.62 15.47 7.53
N SER A 237 -10.79 15.74 8.84
CA SER A 237 -10.95 14.72 9.87
C SER A 237 -12.23 14.93 10.68
N GLY A 238 -12.96 13.84 10.95
CA GLY A 238 -14.22 13.92 11.67
C GLY A 238 -15.09 12.67 11.55
N PRO A 239 -16.43 12.83 11.55
CA PRO A 239 -17.35 11.70 11.42
C PRO A 239 -17.12 10.93 10.11
N LYS A 240 -17.11 9.61 10.19
CA LYS A 240 -16.79 8.71 9.07
C LYS A 240 -17.56 9.00 7.78
N PRO A 241 -18.88 9.32 7.79
CA PRO A 241 -19.64 9.55 6.56
C PRO A 241 -19.28 10.84 5.82
N THR A 242 -18.75 11.86 6.51
CA THR A 242 -18.58 13.22 5.98
C THR A 242 -17.15 13.74 6.10
N SER A 243 -16.18 12.84 6.27
CA SER A 243 -14.77 13.22 6.40
C SER A 243 -13.88 12.27 5.60
N ILE A 244 -12.74 12.79 5.13
CA ILE A 244 -11.71 11.98 4.45
C ILE A 244 -11.07 11.02 5.45
N PHE A 245 -10.78 11.53 6.68
CA PHE A 245 -10.22 10.74 7.77
C PHE A 245 -11.14 10.77 8.99
N THR A 246 -11.07 9.71 9.83
CA THR A 246 -11.95 9.60 11.00
C THR A 246 -11.31 10.06 12.30
N ASP A 247 -10.00 10.21 12.33
CA ASP A 247 -9.23 10.61 13.51
C ASP A 247 -7.88 11.23 13.13
N ALA A 248 -7.16 11.74 14.14
CA ALA A 248 -5.88 12.40 13.94
C ALA A 248 -4.78 11.47 13.36
N LYS A 249 -4.88 10.15 13.57
CA LYS A 249 -3.93 9.20 12.96
C LYS A 249 -4.14 9.07 11.45
N GLY A 250 -5.34 9.39 10.96
CA GLY A 250 -5.66 9.32 9.54
C GLY A 250 -6.34 8.03 9.12
N HIS A 251 -7.11 7.37 10.00
CA HIS A 251 -7.95 6.25 9.56
C HIS A 251 -9.00 6.73 8.56
N ALA A 252 -9.24 5.95 7.52
CA ALA A 252 -10.08 6.33 6.39
C ALA A 252 -11.54 6.63 6.77
N GLY A 253 -12.09 7.71 6.21
CA GLY A 253 -13.52 7.98 6.14
C GLY A 253 -14.23 7.10 5.09
N GLN A 254 -15.55 7.21 4.98
CA GLN A 254 -16.29 6.29 4.12
C GLN A 254 -15.97 6.51 2.64
N LEU A 255 -15.88 7.75 2.18
CA LEU A 255 -15.50 8.06 0.79
C LEU A 255 -14.13 7.46 0.43
N THR A 256 -13.15 7.63 1.32
CA THR A 256 -11.80 7.05 1.16
C THR A 256 -11.82 5.53 1.10
N ILE A 257 -12.66 4.89 1.94
CA ILE A 257 -12.81 3.43 1.94
C ILE A 257 -13.44 2.97 0.63
N ASP A 258 -14.54 3.58 0.22
CA ASP A 258 -15.27 3.17 -0.98
C ASP A 258 -14.39 3.33 -2.23
N THR A 259 -13.72 4.49 -2.38
CA THR A 259 -12.83 4.75 -3.51
C THR A 259 -11.61 3.83 -3.49
N GLY A 260 -10.97 3.66 -2.33
CA GLY A 260 -9.81 2.80 -2.20
C GLY A 260 -10.12 1.32 -2.41
N THR A 261 -11.36 0.87 -2.11
CA THR A 261 -11.77 -0.51 -2.38
C THR A 261 -11.83 -0.80 -3.88
N LEU A 262 -12.11 0.19 -4.73
CA LEU A 262 -12.03 0.04 -6.19
C LEU A 262 -10.58 -0.21 -6.66
N VAL A 263 -9.61 0.48 -6.06
CA VAL A 263 -8.18 0.21 -6.33
C VAL A 263 -7.80 -1.21 -5.90
N TRP A 264 -8.31 -1.67 -4.77
CA TRP A 264 -8.10 -3.05 -4.31
C TRP A 264 -8.75 -4.06 -5.25
N LEU A 265 -9.98 -3.79 -5.74
CA LEU A 265 -10.69 -4.65 -6.67
C LEU A 265 -9.90 -4.81 -7.98
N HIS A 266 -9.34 -3.70 -8.48
CA HIS A 266 -8.46 -3.74 -9.64
C HIS A 266 -7.18 -4.55 -9.37
N ALA A 267 -6.48 -4.29 -8.28
CA ALA A 267 -5.22 -4.97 -7.96
C ALA A 267 -5.38 -6.49 -7.75
N VAL A 268 -6.48 -6.92 -7.12
CA VAL A 268 -6.73 -8.33 -6.80
C VAL A 268 -7.36 -9.07 -7.98
N HIS A 269 -8.34 -8.46 -8.64
CA HIS A 269 -9.19 -9.12 -9.64
C HIS A 269 -9.05 -8.56 -11.07
N GLY A 270 -8.24 -7.53 -11.29
CA GLY A 270 -8.13 -6.88 -12.60
C GLY A 270 -9.41 -6.18 -13.06
N PHE A 271 -10.34 -5.90 -12.15
CA PHE A 271 -11.62 -5.31 -12.50
C PHE A 271 -11.50 -3.78 -12.62
N GLU A 272 -11.93 -3.24 -13.77
CA GLU A 272 -11.81 -1.80 -14.02
C GLU A 272 -12.82 -0.99 -13.19
N PRO A 273 -12.39 0.06 -12.46
CA PRO A 273 -13.29 0.87 -11.63
C PRO A 273 -14.50 1.41 -12.37
N LEU A 274 -14.35 1.82 -13.63
CA LEU A 274 -15.41 2.38 -14.45
C LEU A 274 -16.49 1.36 -14.84
N ASP A 275 -16.20 0.07 -14.77
CA ASP A 275 -17.16 -1.00 -15.04
C ASP A 275 -18.08 -1.31 -13.84
N MET A 276 -17.78 -0.78 -12.66
CA MET A 276 -18.66 -0.86 -11.50
C MET A 276 -19.94 -0.05 -11.72
N PRO A 277 -21.07 -0.47 -11.13
CA PRO A 277 -22.26 0.37 -11.05
C PRO A 277 -21.98 1.72 -10.36
N GLU A 278 -22.74 2.76 -10.72
CA GLU A 278 -22.62 4.07 -10.05
C GLU A 278 -22.95 3.98 -8.55
N PHE A 279 -22.15 4.69 -7.76
CA PHE A 279 -22.31 4.78 -6.31
C PHE A 279 -23.17 5.98 -5.96
N THR A 280 -24.49 5.78 -5.95
CA THR A 280 -25.49 6.86 -5.78
C THR A 280 -25.51 7.51 -4.39
N GLN A 281 -24.75 7.01 -3.43
CA GLN A 281 -24.57 7.62 -2.11
C GLN A 281 -23.58 8.78 -2.11
N TRP A 282 -22.82 8.99 -3.20
CA TRP A 282 -21.87 10.07 -3.39
C TRP A 282 -22.33 10.97 -4.55
N ASP A 283 -22.17 12.28 -4.40
CA ASP A 283 -22.36 13.23 -5.50
C ASP A 283 -21.19 13.15 -6.49
N THR A 284 -20.01 12.78 -6.00
CA THR A 284 -18.79 12.58 -6.78
C THR A 284 -18.71 11.16 -7.31
N ASP A 285 -18.34 10.98 -8.58
CA ASP A 285 -18.12 9.64 -9.15
C ASP A 285 -16.78 9.07 -8.70
N ILE A 286 -16.79 8.25 -7.65
CA ILE A 286 -15.61 7.64 -7.05
C ILE A 286 -14.90 6.67 -8.00
N ARG A 287 -15.56 6.17 -9.03
CA ARG A 287 -14.97 5.28 -10.04
C ARG A 287 -13.95 6.05 -10.88
N VAL A 288 -14.30 7.29 -11.25
CA VAL A 288 -13.40 8.18 -12.00
C VAL A 288 -12.16 8.53 -11.17
N ILE A 289 -12.31 8.77 -9.86
CA ILE A 289 -11.18 9.04 -8.99
C ILE A 289 -10.25 7.81 -8.91
N ALA A 290 -10.82 6.63 -8.69
CA ALA A 290 -10.04 5.38 -8.62
C ALA A 290 -9.31 5.09 -9.94
N ASP A 291 -9.98 5.25 -11.07
CA ASP A 291 -9.40 5.09 -12.42
C ASP A 291 -8.27 6.08 -12.68
N SER A 292 -8.44 7.36 -12.29
CA SER A 292 -7.40 8.38 -12.43
C SER A 292 -6.15 8.02 -11.63
N VAL A 293 -6.32 7.62 -10.37
CA VAL A 293 -5.21 7.22 -9.50
C VAL A 293 -4.46 5.99 -10.04
N LEU A 294 -5.18 4.99 -10.57
CA LEU A 294 -4.57 3.83 -11.20
C LEU A 294 -3.76 4.20 -12.45
N ASN A 295 -4.31 5.10 -13.28
CA ASN A 295 -3.64 5.57 -14.50
C ASN A 295 -2.38 6.40 -14.20
N GLU A 296 -2.37 7.20 -13.12
CA GLU A 296 -1.19 7.96 -12.69
C GLU A 296 -0.06 7.04 -12.21
N GLN A 297 -0.39 5.96 -11.53
CA GLN A 297 0.59 5.00 -11.03
C GLN A 297 1.24 4.16 -12.15
N ASN A 298 0.63 4.10 -13.32
CA ASN A 298 1.11 3.40 -14.51
C ASN A 298 1.94 4.30 -15.47
N GLN A 299 2.17 5.57 -15.14
CA GLN A 299 2.98 6.52 -15.92
C GLN A 299 4.40 6.66 -15.38
#